data_8a638fc76521fbbace6e7e1b34622629
#
_entry.id   8a638fc76521fbbace6e7e1b34622629
#
_cell.length_a   1.000
_cell.length_b   1.000
_cell.length_c   1.000
_cell.angle_alpha   90.00
_cell.angle_beta   90.00
_cell.angle_gamma   90.00
#
_symmetry.space_group_name_H-M   'P 1'
#
loop_
_entity.id
_entity.type
_entity.pdbx_description
1 polymer ?
#
loop_
_entity_poly.entity_id
_entity_poly.type
_entity_poly.pdbx_seq_one_letter_code
_entity_poly.pdbx_strand_id
1 'polypeptide(L)'
;MKVLVSGANGFIGSNLCEKLVAAGHQVRGLILKGTPEWYLDNIPVEKIYADVTRPETLKDAVAGIDNVFHLAAIAKDWGKWESFITVNAGGTENLARAAAQAGVKRFLLTSSIAVHHYRDIENGDENFPRDCGKFAYGQSKIMAEDRLRMVCASTGMGYVIVRPAVFPFGPKDTTSFFKMAEAIEKGGFGFVNSGRSRITVGFVENLCDGMVLAGFHPQAKDDLFLIDDGIALSWKEIVEAICKELGAKMPRLNLPRPAAWSVAGLMELAWKTLPLPGEPLLTRYRINVASTDLIFSSQKIRDKLGFVPKVPLEQAMKKTVEWYKKAKADGLKI
;
A
#
# COMPACT_ATOMS: atom_id res chain seq x y z
N MET A 1 -10.02 20.74 -9.33
CA MET A 1 -11.09 19.94 -8.72
C MET A 1 -10.82 19.84 -7.22
N LYS A 2 -11.85 19.66 -6.39
CA LYS A 2 -11.68 19.39 -4.97
C LYS A 2 -11.69 17.88 -4.73
N VAL A 3 -10.63 17.34 -4.13
CA VAL A 3 -10.45 15.90 -3.93
C VAL A 3 -10.28 15.56 -2.46
N LEU A 4 -10.82 14.41 -2.05
CA LEU A 4 -10.60 13.84 -0.72
C LEU A 4 -9.58 12.71 -0.82
N VAL A 5 -8.56 12.75 0.04
CA VAL A 5 -7.63 11.63 0.24
C VAL A 5 -7.83 11.10 1.65
N SER A 6 -8.37 9.89 1.81
CA SER A 6 -8.44 9.25 3.13
C SER A 6 -7.14 8.49 3.42
N GLY A 7 -6.69 8.50 4.67
CA GLY A 7 -5.35 8.01 5.01
C GLY A 7 -4.24 8.93 4.46
N ALA A 8 -4.56 10.22 4.35
CA ALA A 8 -3.68 11.26 3.79
C ALA A 8 -2.32 11.36 4.50
N ASN A 9 -2.27 11.06 5.79
CA ASN A 9 -1.06 11.07 6.62
C ASN A 9 -0.24 9.77 6.56
N GLY A 10 -0.67 8.78 5.77
CA GLY A 10 0.07 7.53 5.53
C GLY A 10 1.16 7.67 4.47
N PHE A 11 1.94 6.59 4.28
CA PHE A 11 3.05 6.52 3.30
C PHE A 11 2.59 6.95 1.89
N ILE A 12 1.70 6.17 1.27
CA ILE A 12 1.23 6.46 -0.10
C ILE A 12 0.34 7.72 -0.08
N GLY A 13 -0.51 7.89 0.95
CA GLY A 13 -1.46 9.00 1.04
C GLY A 13 -0.78 10.37 1.02
N SER A 14 0.29 10.56 1.78
CA SER A 14 1.00 11.84 1.82
C SER A 14 1.77 12.17 0.54
N ASN A 15 2.36 11.14 -0.11
CA ASN A 15 2.97 11.31 -1.43
C ASN A 15 1.92 11.62 -2.51
N LEU A 16 0.73 11.00 -2.41
CA LEU A 16 -0.39 11.29 -3.32
C LEU A 16 -0.92 12.72 -3.11
N CYS A 17 -1.03 13.19 -1.86
CA CYS A 17 -1.41 14.57 -1.59
C CYS A 17 -0.44 15.57 -2.25
N GLU A 18 0.88 15.35 -2.16
CA GLU A 18 1.87 16.18 -2.86
C GLU A 18 1.64 16.21 -4.37
N LYS A 19 1.44 15.04 -4.98
CA LYS A 19 1.19 14.94 -6.43
C LYS A 19 -0.12 15.65 -6.84
N LEU A 20 -1.19 15.48 -6.09
CA LEU A 20 -2.49 16.10 -6.37
C LEU A 20 -2.41 17.64 -6.23
N VAL A 21 -1.73 18.15 -5.20
CA VAL A 21 -1.51 19.59 -5.02
C VAL A 21 -0.65 20.14 -6.17
N ALA A 22 0.44 19.46 -6.53
CA ALA A 22 1.30 19.85 -7.65
C ALA A 22 0.56 19.86 -9.00
N ALA A 23 -0.47 19.00 -9.15
CA ALA A 23 -1.36 18.98 -10.30
C ALA A 23 -2.47 20.06 -10.27
N GLY A 24 -2.48 20.95 -9.27
CA GLY A 24 -3.41 22.06 -9.14
C GLY A 24 -4.79 21.69 -8.55
N HIS A 25 -4.89 20.54 -7.87
CA HIS A 25 -6.12 20.17 -7.17
C HIS A 25 -6.16 20.76 -5.76
N GLN A 26 -7.38 21.07 -5.28
CA GLN A 26 -7.62 21.36 -3.87
C GLN A 26 -7.77 20.04 -3.12
N VAL A 27 -6.85 19.75 -2.21
CA VAL A 27 -6.79 18.47 -1.51
C VAL A 27 -7.32 18.61 -0.09
N ARG A 28 -8.32 17.82 0.25
CA ARG A 28 -8.76 17.58 1.63
C ARG A 28 -8.21 16.23 2.08
N GLY A 29 -7.45 16.23 3.18
CA GLY A 29 -6.90 15.02 3.79
C GLY A 29 -7.77 14.55 4.95
N LEU A 30 -8.37 13.37 4.83
CA LEU A 30 -9.09 12.72 5.93
C LEU A 30 -8.08 11.93 6.78
N ILE A 31 -8.00 12.29 8.05
CA ILE A 31 -7.06 11.82 9.04
C ILE A 31 -7.81 11.23 10.22
N LEU A 32 -7.37 10.09 10.73
CA LEU A 32 -7.88 9.55 11.98
C LEU A 32 -7.27 10.34 13.14
N LYS A 33 -8.12 10.93 14.00
CA LYS A 33 -7.66 11.72 15.14
C LYS A 33 -6.70 10.95 16.03
N GLY A 34 -5.58 11.58 16.39
CA GLY A 34 -4.55 10.97 17.23
C GLY A 34 -3.48 10.17 16.48
N THR A 35 -3.53 10.14 15.13
CA THR A 35 -2.45 9.58 14.31
C THR A 35 -1.42 10.64 13.93
N PRO A 36 -0.14 10.30 13.71
CA PRO A 36 0.90 11.25 13.32
C PRO A 36 0.57 11.97 12.00
N GLU A 37 0.90 13.27 11.90
CA GLU A 37 0.54 14.11 10.75
C GLU A 37 1.74 14.77 10.06
N TRP A 38 2.92 14.61 10.60
CA TRP A 38 4.17 15.29 10.18
C TRP A 38 4.51 15.13 8.69
N TYR A 39 4.00 14.08 8.02
CA TYR A 39 4.15 13.95 6.56
C TYR A 39 3.34 14.97 5.75
N LEU A 40 2.40 15.66 6.38
CA LEU A 40 1.55 16.66 5.74
C LEU A 40 1.93 18.11 6.09
N ASP A 41 2.87 18.34 7.00
CA ASP A 41 3.14 19.67 7.55
C ASP A 41 3.55 20.73 6.51
N ASN A 42 4.20 20.31 5.42
CA ASN A 42 4.64 21.20 4.36
C ASN A 42 3.81 21.07 3.06
N ILE A 43 2.63 20.44 3.14
CA ILE A 43 1.74 20.25 1.99
C ILE A 43 0.47 21.07 2.26
N PRO A 44 0.00 21.93 1.33
CA PRO A 44 -1.21 22.72 1.51
C PRO A 44 -2.47 21.87 1.37
N VAL A 45 -2.73 21.04 2.37
CA VAL A 45 -3.87 20.12 2.47
C VAL A 45 -4.84 20.63 3.52
N GLU A 46 -6.13 20.73 3.18
CA GLU A 46 -7.21 20.96 4.15
C GLU A 46 -7.35 19.71 5.03
N LYS A 47 -6.92 19.76 6.29
CA LYS A 47 -7.01 18.62 7.22
C LYS A 47 -8.44 18.51 7.77
N ILE A 48 -9.03 17.32 7.68
CA ILE A 48 -10.30 16.97 8.32
C ILE A 48 -10.15 15.69 9.13
N TYR A 49 -10.72 15.66 10.33
CA TYR A 49 -10.63 14.53 11.24
C TYR A 49 -11.93 13.73 11.22
N ALA A 50 -11.85 12.49 10.73
CA ALA A 50 -12.98 11.57 10.68
C ALA A 50 -12.50 10.12 10.79
N ASP A 51 -13.41 9.23 11.16
CA ASP A 51 -13.17 7.80 11.28
C ASP A 51 -14.05 7.06 10.26
N VAL A 52 -13.45 6.37 9.32
CA VAL A 52 -14.18 5.61 8.28
C VAL A 52 -15.09 4.53 8.85
N THR A 53 -14.85 4.08 10.10
CA THR A 53 -15.72 3.13 10.79
C THR A 53 -16.97 3.77 11.40
N ARG A 54 -17.03 5.11 11.41
CA ARG A 54 -18.12 5.91 11.98
C ARG A 54 -18.79 6.77 10.91
N PRO A 55 -19.86 6.28 10.27
CA PRO A 55 -20.55 6.97 9.16
C PRO A 55 -20.94 8.41 9.46
N GLU A 56 -21.33 8.70 10.70
CA GLU A 56 -21.74 10.03 11.15
C GLU A 56 -20.64 11.09 11.04
N THR A 57 -19.36 10.67 11.05
CA THR A 57 -18.21 11.58 10.94
C THR A 57 -17.84 11.92 9.48
N LEU A 58 -18.42 11.23 8.50
CA LEU A 58 -18.00 11.30 7.10
C LEU A 58 -18.72 12.38 6.30
N LYS A 59 -19.88 12.85 6.73
CA LYS A 59 -20.70 13.82 6.00
C LYS A 59 -19.92 15.09 5.63
N ASP A 60 -19.24 15.68 6.60
CA ASP A 60 -18.48 16.91 6.38
C ASP A 60 -17.20 16.65 5.59
N ALA A 61 -16.62 15.44 5.74
CA ALA A 61 -15.43 15.06 5.00
C ALA A 61 -15.65 15.05 3.49
N VAL A 62 -16.82 14.58 3.03
CA VAL A 62 -17.15 14.46 1.61
C VAL A 62 -17.88 15.68 1.02
N ALA A 63 -18.24 16.68 1.84
CA ALA A 63 -18.98 17.84 1.38
C ALA A 63 -18.20 18.67 0.34
N GLY A 64 -18.81 18.85 -0.84
CA GLY A 64 -18.22 19.59 -1.96
C GLY A 64 -17.01 18.92 -2.62
N ILE A 65 -16.83 17.62 -2.45
CA ILE A 65 -15.75 16.83 -3.07
C ILE A 65 -16.18 16.33 -4.43
N ASP A 66 -15.31 16.47 -5.43
CA ASP A 66 -15.52 15.94 -6.77
C ASP A 66 -15.13 14.45 -6.88
N ASN A 67 -13.94 14.10 -6.37
CA ASN A 67 -13.37 12.74 -6.44
C ASN A 67 -12.79 12.33 -5.08
N VAL A 68 -12.90 11.05 -4.75
CA VAL A 68 -12.32 10.44 -3.54
C VAL A 68 -11.17 9.51 -3.93
N PHE A 69 -10.04 9.62 -3.21
CA PHE A 69 -8.95 8.66 -3.20
C PHE A 69 -8.92 8.00 -1.82
N HIS A 70 -9.34 6.74 -1.76
CA HIS A 70 -9.48 6.01 -0.50
C HIS A 70 -8.28 5.11 -0.24
N LEU A 71 -7.42 5.53 0.70
CA LEU A 71 -6.22 4.81 1.12
C LEU A 71 -6.27 4.39 2.59
N ALA A 72 -7.21 4.91 3.38
CA ALA A 72 -7.35 4.54 4.79
C ALA A 72 -7.61 3.05 4.93
N ALA A 73 -6.69 2.34 5.58
CA ALA A 73 -6.78 0.90 5.79
C ALA A 73 -5.81 0.45 6.90
N ILE A 74 -6.10 -0.67 7.53
CA ILE A 74 -5.12 -1.45 8.26
C ILE A 74 -4.36 -2.27 7.21
N ALA A 75 -3.12 -1.84 6.88
CA ALA A 75 -2.23 -2.50 5.91
C ALA A 75 -1.13 -3.27 6.65
N LYS A 76 -1.52 -4.33 7.36
CA LYS A 76 -0.65 -5.19 8.17
C LYS A 76 -0.91 -6.65 7.86
N ASP A 77 0.05 -7.50 8.17
CA ASP A 77 -0.09 -8.96 8.03
C ASP A 77 -0.50 -9.65 9.34
N TRP A 78 -0.54 -8.90 10.46
CA TRP A 78 -0.89 -9.38 11.79
C TRP A 78 -1.95 -8.50 12.45
N GLY A 79 -2.96 -9.12 13.04
CA GLY A 79 -4.04 -8.43 13.75
C GLY A 79 -5.32 -9.26 13.84
N LYS A 80 -6.33 -8.70 14.51
CA LYS A 80 -7.64 -9.34 14.65
C LYS A 80 -8.42 -9.26 13.35
N TRP A 81 -9.05 -10.35 12.94
CA TRP A 81 -9.89 -10.44 11.74
C TRP A 81 -10.94 -9.33 11.70
N GLU A 82 -11.65 -9.15 12.80
CA GLU A 82 -12.74 -8.19 12.93
C GLU A 82 -12.27 -6.76 12.65
N SER A 83 -11.06 -6.42 13.10
CA SER A 83 -10.48 -5.09 12.85
C SER A 83 -10.22 -4.84 11.37
N PHE A 84 -9.70 -5.84 10.65
CA PHE A 84 -9.51 -5.73 9.20
C PHE A 84 -10.82 -5.55 8.46
N ILE A 85 -11.86 -6.33 8.80
CA ILE A 85 -13.15 -6.25 8.13
C ILE A 85 -13.85 -4.93 8.44
N THR A 86 -13.83 -4.51 9.70
CA THR A 86 -14.48 -3.26 10.11
C THR A 86 -13.85 -2.04 9.44
N VAL A 87 -12.52 -1.96 9.46
CA VAL A 87 -11.82 -0.79 8.89
C VAL A 87 -11.75 -0.86 7.37
N ASN A 88 -11.25 -1.97 6.80
CA ASN A 88 -10.95 -2.02 5.38
C ASN A 88 -12.21 -2.19 4.53
N ALA A 89 -13.08 -3.13 4.87
CA ALA A 89 -14.30 -3.37 4.11
C ALA A 89 -15.45 -2.46 4.56
N GLY A 90 -15.72 -2.37 5.87
CA GLY A 90 -16.76 -1.50 6.43
C GLY A 90 -16.47 -0.03 6.18
N GLY A 91 -15.23 0.41 6.45
CA GLY A 91 -14.82 1.78 6.21
C GLY A 91 -14.89 2.19 4.74
N THR A 92 -14.53 1.30 3.82
CA THR A 92 -14.72 1.54 2.36
C THR A 92 -16.19 1.73 2.02
N GLU A 93 -17.07 0.84 2.51
CA GLU A 93 -18.51 0.95 2.25
C GLU A 93 -19.08 2.25 2.82
N ASN A 94 -18.77 2.59 4.07
CA ASN A 94 -19.25 3.79 4.72
C ASN A 94 -18.83 5.06 3.96
N LEU A 95 -17.54 5.16 3.60
CA LEU A 95 -17.04 6.33 2.87
C LEU A 95 -17.62 6.39 1.45
N ALA A 96 -17.78 5.25 0.77
CA ALA A 96 -18.39 5.20 -0.56
C ALA A 96 -19.86 5.63 -0.53
N ARG A 97 -20.64 5.20 0.47
CA ARG A 97 -22.05 5.64 0.64
C ARG A 97 -22.13 7.14 0.93
N ALA A 98 -21.30 7.66 1.84
CA ALA A 98 -21.26 9.09 2.12
C ALA A 98 -20.86 9.91 0.88
N ALA A 99 -19.86 9.45 0.12
CA ALA A 99 -19.42 10.07 -1.12
C ALA A 99 -20.53 10.10 -2.18
N ALA A 100 -21.25 8.99 -2.38
CA ALA A 100 -22.36 8.91 -3.31
C ALA A 100 -23.52 9.87 -2.92
N GLN A 101 -23.85 9.94 -1.64
CA GLN A 101 -24.87 10.88 -1.12
C GLN A 101 -24.47 12.35 -1.31
N ALA A 102 -23.18 12.66 -1.26
CA ALA A 102 -22.63 14.00 -1.48
C ALA A 102 -22.47 14.36 -2.98
N GLY A 103 -22.78 13.45 -3.90
CA GLY A 103 -22.68 13.69 -5.34
C GLY A 103 -21.24 13.57 -5.88
N VAL A 104 -20.36 12.85 -5.20
CA VAL A 104 -19.00 12.56 -5.69
C VAL A 104 -19.08 11.82 -7.03
N LYS A 105 -18.27 12.25 -7.99
CA LYS A 105 -18.30 11.71 -9.37
C LYS A 105 -17.54 10.39 -9.50
N ARG A 106 -16.43 10.25 -8.76
CA ARG A 106 -15.56 9.08 -8.85
C ARG A 106 -14.91 8.75 -7.50
N PHE A 107 -14.88 7.44 -7.20
CA PHE A 107 -14.24 6.89 -6.01
C PHE A 107 -13.10 5.96 -6.42
N LEU A 108 -11.85 6.32 -6.14
CA LEU A 108 -10.70 5.46 -6.33
C LEU A 108 -10.40 4.72 -5.02
N LEU A 109 -10.44 3.39 -5.06
CA LEU A 109 -10.05 2.52 -3.95
C LEU A 109 -8.62 2.01 -4.15
N THR A 110 -7.75 2.22 -3.19
CA THR A 110 -6.47 1.52 -3.12
C THR A 110 -6.68 0.15 -2.47
N SER A 111 -6.73 -0.86 -3.32
CA SER A 111 -6.77 -2.27 -2.94
C SER A 111 -5.34 -2.81 -2.72
N SER A 112 -5.07 -4.07 -3.02
CA SER A 112 -3.76 -4.68 -2.87
C SER A 112 -3.66 -5.94 -3.74
N ILE A 113 -2.46 -6.31 -4.16
CA ILE A 113 -2.20 -7.63 -4.75
C ILE A 113 -2.37 -8.76 -3.71
N ALA A 114 -2.45 -8.43 -2.44
CA ALA A 114 -2.75 -9.37 -1.35
C ALA A 114 -4.11 -10.08 -1.48
N VAL A 115 -4.96 -9.67 -2.41
CA VAL A 115 -6.20 -10.36 -2.78
C VAL A 115 -5.94 -11.69 -3.48
N HIS A 116 -4.73 -11.90 -3.99
CA HIS A 116 -4.31 -13.12 -4.68
C HIS A 116 -3.63 -14.11 -3.73
N HIS A 117 -3.47 -15.36 -4.15
CA HIS A 117 -2.73 -16.36 -3.38
C HIS A 117 -1.21 -16.10 -3.44
N TYR A 118 -0.50 -16.65 -2.46
CA TYR A 118 0.96 -16.57 -2.35
C TYR A 118 1.59 -17.90 -2.82
N ARG A 119 1.43 -18.19 -4.09
CA ARG A 119 2.14 -19.22 -4.85
C ARG A 119 2.80 -18.54 -6.02
N ASP A 120 3.77 -19.17 -6.66
CA ASP A 120 4.45 -18.55 -7.78
C ASP A 120 3.44 -18.05 -8.83
N ILE A 121 3.53 -16.76 -9.13
CA ILE A 121 2.73 -16.06 -10.13
C ILE A 121 3.70 -15.42 -11.10
N GLU A 122 3.57 -15.78 -12.39
CA GLU A 122 4.27 -15.11 -13.48
C GLU A 122 3.24 -14.41 -14.38
N ASN A 123 3.44 -13.12 -14.60
CA ASN A 123 2.56 -12.28 -15.41
C ASN A 123 1.08 -12.26 -14.97
N GLY A 124 0.83 -12.26 -13.64
CA GLY A 124 -0.51 -12.06 -13.10
C GLY A 124 -1.07 -10.71 -13.54
N ASP A 125 -2.30 -10.67 -14.05
CA ASP A 125 -3.00 -9.46 -14.47
C ASP A 125 -4.22 -9.16 -13.59
N GLU A 126 -5.02 -8.18 -13.99
CA GLU A 126 -6.24 -7.79 -13.29
C GLU A 126 -7.30 -8.89 -13.20
N ASN A 127 -7.26 -9.88 -14.11
CA ASN A 127 -8.19 -11.01 -14.17
C ASN A 127 -7.71 -12.20 -13.31
N PHE A 128 -6.49 -12.13 -12.78
CA PHE A 128 -5.95 -13.22 -11.95
C PHE A 128 -6.87 -13.46 -10.73
N PRO A 129 -7.15 -14.73 -10.37
CA PRO A 129 -8.11 -15.07 -9.33
C PRO A 129 -7.85 -14.38 -7.98
N ARG A 130 -8.90 -13.85 -7.37
CA ARG A 130 -8.87 -13.30 -6.01
C ARG A 130 -9.06 -14.43 -5.00
N ASP A 131 -8.00 -15.13 -4.68
CA ASP A 131 -7.99 -16.24 -3.71
C ASP A 131 -6.78 -16.11 -2.77
N CYS A 132 -6.89 -15.31 -1.74
CA CYS A 132 -5.85 -15.14 -0.73
C CYS A 132 -5.92 -16.15 0.43
N GLY A 133 -6.75 -17.17 0.33
CA GLY A 133 -6.97 -18.16 1.38
C GLY A 133 -7.45 -17.52 2.69
N LYS A 134 -6.83 -17.87 3.82
CA LYS A 134 -7.20 -17.36 5.15
C LYS A 134 -6.48 -16.08 5.56
N PHE A 135 -5.87 -15.37 4.62
CA PHE A 135 -5.13 -14.14 4.92
C PHE A 135 -6.09 -12.96 5.16
N ALA A 136 -6.24 -12.55 6.42
CA ALA A 136 -7.25 -11.58 6.86
C ALA A 136 -7.20 -10.25 6.12
N TYR A 137 -6.00 -9.69 5.91
CA TYR A 137 -5.84 -8.45 5.14
C TYR A 137 -6.30 -8.63 3.70
N GLY A 138 -5.86 -9.70 3.02
CA GLY A 138 -6.27 -9.98 1.64
C GLY A 138 -7.79 -10.14 1.51
N GLN A 139 -8.42 -10.91 2.40
CA GLN A 139 -9.87 -11.07 2.42
C GLN A 139 -10.60 -9.74 2.67
N SER A 140 -10.09 -8.90 3.58
CA SER A 140 -10.69 -7.58 3.83
C SER A 140 -10.63 -6.67 2.60
N LYS A 141 -9.56 -6.78 1.79
CA LYS A 141 -9.44 -6.04 0.54
C LYS A 141 -10.36 -6.59 -0.56
N ILE A 142 -10.52 -7.91 -0.66
CA ILE A 142 -11.55 -8.51 -1.54
C ILE A 142 -12.93 -7.97 -1.19
N MET A 143 -13.31 -8.01 0.09
CA MET A 143 -14.60 -7.50 0.56
C MET A 143 -14.74 -5.98 0.31
N ALA A 144 -13.66 -5.20 0.47
CA ALA A 144 -13.68 -3.77 0.17
C ALA A 144 -13.96 -3.49 -1.32
N GLU A 145 -13.30 -4.23 -2.23
CA GLU A 145 -13.57 -4.14 -3.66
C GLU A 145 -15.03 -4.47 -4.00
N ASP A 146 -15.57 -5.55 -3.41
CA ASP A 146 -16.93 -5.99 -3.69
C ASP A 146 -17.98 -5.01 -3.13
N ARG A 147 -17.79 -4.50 -1.91
CA ARG A 147 -18.66 -3.48 -1.31
C ARG A 147 -18.65 -2.18 -2.09
N LEU A 148 -17.47 -1.73 -2.56
CA LEU A 148 -17.41 -0.54 -3.41
C LEU A 148 -18.22 -0.73 -4.70
N ARG A 149 -18.04 -1.87 -5.39
CA ARG A 149 -18.81 -2.16 -6.61
C ARG A 149 -20.31 -2.18 -6.35
N MET A 150 -20.75 -2.76 -5.24
CA MET A 150 -22.17 -2.78 -4.84
C MET A 150 -22.73 -1.37 -4.62
N VAL A 151 -21.99 -0.51 -3.90
CA VAL A 151 -22.42 0.87 -3.67
C VAL A 151 -22.47 1.64 -4.99
N CYS A 152 -21.47 1.52 -5.84
CA CYS A 152 -21.43 2.22 -7.12
C CYS A 152 -22.54 1.75 -8.06
N ALA A 153 -22.82 0.44 -8.14
CA ALA A 153 -23.92 -0.10 -8.94
C ALA A 153 -25.29 0.42 -8.51
N SER A 154 -25.50 0.63 -7.20
CA SER A 154 -26.79 1.13 -6.67
C SER A 154 -26.94 2.64 -6.74
N THR A 155 -25.87 3.41 -6.92
CA THR A 155 -25.88 4.89 -6.85
C THR A 155 -25.51 5.58 -8.16
N GLY A 156 -24.90 4.86 -9.11
CA GLY A 156 -24.38 5.42 -10.36
C GLY A 156 -23.05 6.17 -10.20
N MET A 157 -22.47 6.22 -9.00
CA MET A 157 -21.14 6.79 -8.77
C MET A 157 -20.08 5.96 -9.50
N GLY A 158 -19.20 6.60 -10.27
CA GLY A 158 -18.09 5.88 -10.92
C GLY A 158 -17.04 5.42 -9.92
N TYR A 159 -16.40 4.28 -10.20
CA TYR A 159 -15.28 3.81 -9.38
C TYR A 159 -14.02 3.51 -10.18
N VAL A 160 -12.89 3.44 -9.48
CA VAL A 160 -11.63 2.86 -9.96
C VAL A 160 -11.04 2.05 -8.82
N ILE A 161 -10.53 0.88 -9.12
CA ILE A 161 -9.78 0.08 -8.15
C ILE A 161 -8.33 0.03 -8.60
N VAL A 162 -7.40 0.30 -7.67
CA VAL A 162 -5.97 0.22 -7.92
C VAL A 162 -5.36 -0.83 -6.99
N ARG A 163 -4.61 -1.78 -7.54
CA ARG A 163 -3.77 -2.71 -6.78
C ARG A 163 -2.31 -2.35 -7.02
N PRO A 164 -1.63 -1.77 -6.01
CA PRO A 164 -0.20 -1.45 -6.10
C PRO A 164 0.68 -2.69 -6.26
N ALA A 165 1.92 -2.49 -6.72
CA ALA A 165 2.99 -3.49 -6.76
C ALA A 165 3.11 -4.30 -5.48
N VAL A 166 3.76 -5.46 -5.53
CA VAL A 166 4.02 -6.32 -4.37
C VAL A 166 4.84 -5.59 -3.31
N PHE A 167 5.82 -4.83 -3.75
CA PHE A 167 6.67 -4.01 -2.89
C PHE A 167 6.64 -2.55 -3.32
N PRO A 168 5.64 -1.78 -2.84
CA PRO A 168 5.68 -0.33 -2.95
C PRO A 168 6.75 0.21 -1.99
N PHE A 169 7.62 1.09 -2.47
CA PHE A 169 8.69 1.68 -1.67
C PHE A 169 8.91 3.16 -2.03
N GLY A 170 9.56 3.90 -1.15
CA GLY A 170 9.86 5.30 -1.38
C GLY A 170 9.99 6.12 -0.10
N PRO A 171 10.19 7.45 -0.23
CA PRO A 171 10.15 8.37 0.91
C PRO A 171 8.86 8.21 1.72
N LYS A 172 8.98 8.29 3.06
CA LYS A 172 7.89 8.13 4.03
C LYS A 172 7.39 6.68 4.25
N ASP A 173 8.04 5.67 3.64
CA ASP A 173 7.76 4.25 3.94
C ASP A 173 8.40 3.82 5.26
N THR A 174 7.65 3.99 6.34
CA THR A 174 8.03 3.56 7.69
C THR A 174 7.65 2.11 7.99
N THR A 175 6.85 1.49 7.15
CA THR A 175 6.30 0.15 7.39
C THR A 175 7.17 -0.98 6.87
N SER A 176 7.78 -0.80 5.71
CA SER A 176 8.57 -1.82 5.02
C SER A 176 10.02 -1.40 4.83
N PHE A 177 10.24 -0.36 4.02
CA PHE A 177 11.59 0.05 3.63
C PHE A 177 12.45 0.51 4.82
N PHE A 178 11.91 1.37 5.69
CA PHE A 178 12.66 1.89 6.84
C PHE A 178 13.13 0.75 7.75
N LYS A 179 12.23 -0.15 8.10
CA LYS A 179 12.56 -1.32 8.96
C LYS A 179 13.59 -2.23 8.31
N MET A 180 13.50 -2.43 6.99
CA MET A 180 14.44 -3.24 6.25
C MET A 180 15.84 -2.58 6.19
N ALA A 181 15.90 -1.29 5.89
CA ALA A 181 17.14 -0.53 5.85
C ALA A 181 17.83 -0.49 7.24
N GLU A 182 17.03 -0.28 8.30
CA GLU A 182 17.54 -0.31 9.67
C GLU A 182 18.07 -1.70 10.07
N ALA A 183 17.36 -2.77 9.70
CA ALA A 183 17.81 -4.14 9.97
C ALA A 183 19.11 -4.48 9.21
N ILE A 184 19.27 -3.98 7.97
CA ILE A 184 20.50 -4.15 7.19
C ILE A 184 21.67 -3.42 7.87
N GLU A 185 21.51 -2.16 8.27
CA GLU A 185 22.56 -1.37 8.95
C GLU A 185 22.99 -2.01 10.28
N LYS A 186 22.02 -2.55 11.06
CA LYS A 186 22.28 -3.23 12.33
C LYS A 186 22.84 -4.65 12.15
N GLY A 187 22.94 -5.17 10.91
CA GLY A 187 23.40 -6.53 10.63
C GLY A 187 22.40 -7.63 11.02
N GLY A 188 21.14 -7.26 11.28
CA GLY A 188 20.07 -8.18 11.68
C GLY A 188 19.19 -8.68 10.54
N PHE A 189 19.42 -8.24 9.30
CA PHE A 189 18.65 -8.69 8.15
C PHE A 189 19.13 -10.07 7.67
N GLY A 190 18.17 -10.94 7.29
CA GLY A 190 18.46 -12.25 6.72
C GLY A 190 17.57 -12.57 5.52
N PHE A 191 18.10 -13.38 4.60
CA PHE A 191 17.34 -13.87 3.46
C PHE A 191 16.59 -15.16 3.79
N VAL A 192 15.49 -15.36 3.09
CA VAL A 192 14.83 -16.67 2.94
C VAL A 192 15.18 -17.19 1.53
N ASN A 193 15.59 -18.46 1.43
CA ASN A 193 16.01 -19.06 0.13
C ASN A 193 17.02 -18.21 -0.64
N SER A 194 17.98 -17.61 0.05
CA SER A 194 19.01 -16.74 -0.55
C SER A 194 18.45 -15.51 -1.28
N GLY A 195 17.21 -15.11 -0.99
CA GLY A 195 16.56 -13.96 -1.60
C GLY A 195 16.32 -14.08 -3.11
N ARG A 196 16.16 -15.29 -3.63
CA ARG A 196 16.04 -15.55 -5.09
C ARG A 196 14.67 -15.22 -5.67
N SER A 197 13.63 -15.24 -4.83
CA SER A 197 12.26 -15.01 -5.28
C SER A 197 12.09 -13.58 -5.78
N ARG A 198 11.41 -13.44 -6.92
CA ARG A 198 11.21 -12.18 -7.63
C ARG A 198 9.84 -11.60 -7.35
N ILE A 199 9.80 -10.31 -7.19
CA ILE A 199 8.57 -9.57 -6.94
C ILE A 199 8.52 -8.30 -7.79
N THR A 200 7.31 -7.88 -8.20
CA THR A 200 7.14 -6.57 -8.83
C THR A 200 7.33 -5.45 -7.80
N VAL A 201 8.08 -4.43 -8.19
CA VAL A 201 8.34 -3.25 -7.37
C VAL A 201 7.61 -2.03 -7.91
N GLY A 202 7.31 -1.07 -7.04
CA GLY A 202 6.68 0.18 -7.42
C GLY A 202 7.19 1.34 -6.58
N PHE A 203 7.89 2.28 -7.20
CA PHE A 203 8.30 3.49 -6.53
C PHE A 203 7.08 4.39 -6.27
N VAL A 204 6.99 4.94 -5.07
CA VAL A 204 5.79 5.65 -4.62
C VAL A 204 5.41 6.85 -5.51
N GLU A 205 6.38 7.58 -6.07
CA GLU A 205 6.07 8.69 -6.97
C GLU A 205 5.45 8.19 -8.28
N ASN A 206 5.96 7.09 -8.86
CA ASN A 206 5.38 6.46 -10.05
C ASN A 206 3.98 5.90 -9.75
N LEU A 207 3.83 5.23 -8.61
CA LEU A 207 2.54 4.73 -8.14
C LEU A 207 1.51 5.87 -8.01
N CYS A 208 1.88 6.99 -7.38
CA CYS A 208 1.01 8.15 -7.25
C CYS A 208 0.67 8.78 -8.60
N ASP A 209 1.63 8.86 -9.55
CA ASP A 209 1.35 9.34 -10.91
C ASP A 209 0.31 8.44 -11.61
N GLY A 210 0.43 7.11 -11.47
CA GLY A 210 -0.56 6.16 -11.98
C GLY A 210 -1.93 6.29 -11.30
N MET A 211 -1.95 6.51 -9.97
CA MET A 211 -3.20 6.74 -9.23
C MET A 211 -3.90 8.04 -9.65
N VAL A 212 -3.14 9.13 -9.83
CA VAL A 212 -3.68 10.41 -10.34
C VAL A 212 -4.25 10.21 -11.73
N LEU A 213 -3.49 9.56 -12.63
CA LEU A 213 -3.95 9.25 -13.98
C LEU A 213 -5.26 8.44 -13.95
N ALA A 214 -5.32 7.33 -13.22
CA ALA A 214 -6.50 6.49 -13.09
C ALA A 214 -7.68 7.23 -12.44
N GLY A 215 -7.42 8.09 -11.46
CA GLY A 215 -8.43 8.88 -10.76
C GLY A 215 -9.17 9.87 -11.64
N PHE A 216 -8.54 10.38 -12.73
CA PHE A 216 -9.13 11.42 -13.55
C PHE A 216 -9.36 11.00 -15.02
N HIS A 217 -8.67 9.99 -15.54
CA HIS A 217 -8.80 9.57 -16.93
C HIS A 217 -10.22 9.05 -17.23
N PRO A 218 -10.90 9.52 -18.30
CA PRO A 218 -12.26 9.09 -18.62
C PRO A 218 -12.41 7.57 -18.80
N GLN A 219 -11.44 6.94 -19.48
CA GLN A 219 -11.46 5.50 -19.76
C GLN A 219 -11.18 4.62 -18.52
N ALA A 220 -10.79 5.21 -17.39
CA ALA A 220 -10.56 4.45 -16.17
C ALA A 220 -11.83 4.17 -15.36
N LYS A 221 -12.96 4.81 -15.74
CA LYS A 221 -14.22 4.65 -15.02
C LYS A 221 -14.69 3.21 -15.00
N ASP A 222 -15.09 2.74 -13.83
CA ASP A 222 -15.67 1.42 -13.55
C ASP A 222 -14.71 0.25 -13.88
N ASP A 223 -13.40 0.50 -13.65
CA ASP A 223 -12.35 -0.46 -13.97
C ASP A 223 -11.36 -0.68 -12.81
N LEU A 224 -10.47 -1.66 -12.99
CA LEU A 224 -9.41 -2.04 -12.08
C LEU A 224 -8.07 -2.03 -12.78
N PHE A 225 -7.02 -1.53 -12.12
CA PHE A 225 -5.66 -1.47 -12.64
C PHE A 225 -4.63 -1.96 -11.63
N LEU A 226 -3.67 -2.72 -12.10
CA LEU A 226 -2.40 -2.94 -11.42
C LEU A 226 -1.48 -1.76 -11.73
N ILE A 227 -0.74 -1.28 -10.72
CA ILE A 227 0.23 -0.20 -10.91
C ILE A 227 1.57 -0.59 -10.29
N ASP A 228 2.59 -0.71 -11.13
CA ASP A 228 3.97 -1.00 -10.77
C ASP A 228 4.93 -0.32 -11.75
N ASP A 229 6.23 -0.45 -11.51
CA ASP A 229 7.26 0.14 -12.38
C ASP A 229 7.56 -0.71 -13.63
N GLY A 230 6.89 -1.87 -13.81
CA GLY A 230 7.15 -2.81 -14.90
C GLY A 230 8.45 -3.59 -14.71
N ILE A 231 8.94 -3.68 -13.49
CA ILE A 231 10.19 -4.33 -13.13
C ILE A 231 9.91 -5.37 -12.06
N ALA A 232 10.43 -6.58 -12.25
CA ALA A 232 10.47 -7.61 -11.22
C ALA A 232 11.92 -7.81 -10.77
N LEU A 233 12.15 -7.69 -9.46
CA LEU A 233 13.46 -7.86 -8.84
C LEU A 233 13.42 -9.01 -7.83
N SER A 234 14.52 -9.72 -7.69
CA SER A 234 14.73 -10.62 -6.56
C SER A 234 14.94 -9.82 -5.27
N TRP A 235 14.59 -10.42 -4.14
CA TRP A 235 14.89 -9.80 -2.84
C TRP A 235 16.39 -9.51 -2.67
N LYS A 236 17.25 -10.34 -3.28
CA LYS A 236 18.70 -10.12 -3.26
C LYS A 236 19.06 -8.83 -4.00
N GLU A 237 18.54 -8.61 -5.21
CA GLU A 237 18.78 -7.38 -5.98
C GLU A 237 18.24 -6.13 -5.28
N ILE A 238 17.07 -6.22 -4.64
CA ILE A 238 16.52 -5.12 -3.84
C ILE A 238 17.47 -4.77 -2.68
N VAL A 239 17.95 -5.77 -1.94
CA VAL A 239 18.88 -5.56 -0.82
C VAL A 239 20.24 -5.08 -1.30
N GLU A 240 20.74 -5.56 -2.45
CA GLU A 240 21.98 -5.07 -3.08
C GLU A 240 21.87 -3.57 -3.40
N ALA A 241 20.74 -3.14 -3.99
CA ALA A 241 20.51 -1.73 -4.29
C ALA A 241 20.44 -0.87 -3.00
N ILE A 242 19.80 -1.37 -1.95
CA ILE A 242 19.75 -0.69 -0.65
C ILE A 242 21.16 -0.59 -0.04
N CYS A 243 21.92 -1.69 -0.02
CA CYS A 243 23.28 -1.71 0.53
C CYS A 243 24.22 -0.77 -0.22
N LYS A 244 24.11 -0.69 -1.55
CA LYS A 244 24.89 0.24 -2.39
C LYS A 244 24.67 1.69 -1.93
N GLU A 245 23.40 2.11 -1.79
CA GLU A 245 23.06 3.49 -1.42
C GLU A 245 23.33 3.81 0.08
N LEU A 246 23.20 2.81 0.96
CA LEU A 246 23.54 2.94 2.37
C LEU A 246 25.05 2.97 2.62
N GLY A 247 25.85 2.35 1.75
CA GLY A 247 27.24 2.02 2.02
C GLY A 247 27.38 0.84 3.01
N ALA A 248 26.36 -0.02 3.10
CA ALA A 248 26.30 -1.14 4.04
C ALA A 248 26.80 -2.45 3.40
N LYS A 249 27.23 -3.39 4.24
CA LYS A 249 27.63 -4.72 3.78
C LYS A 249 26.38 -5.58 3.50
N MET A 250 26.48 -6.43 2.48
CA MET A 250 25.45 -7.41 2.20
C MET A 250 25.20 -8.37 3.37
N PRO A 251 23.94 -8.61 3.75
CA PRO A 251 23.59 -9.60 4.77
C PRO A 251 24.06 -11.00 4.39
N ARG A 252 24.54 -11.77 5.39
CA ARG A 252 25.03 -13.13 5.19
C ARG A 252 24.08 -14.19 5.75
N LEU A 253 23.16 -13.79 6.64
CA LEU A 253 22.18 -14.70 7.21
C LEU A 253 21.22 -15.17 6.15
N ASN A 254 21.06 -16.49 6.03
CA ASN A 254 20.14 -17.12 5.10
C ASN A 254 19.44 -18.30 5.76
N LEU A 255 18.12 -18.30 5.71
CA LEU A 255 17.29 -19.38 6.24
C LEU A 255 16.62 -20.15 5.09
N PRO A 256 16.74 -21.48 5.03
CA PRO A 256 15.91 -22.29 4.15
C PRO A 256 14.42 -22.05 4.44
N ARG A 257 13.57 -22.01 3.40
CA ARG A 257 12.12 -21.78 3.54
C ARG A 257 11.46 -22.67 4.61
N PRO A 258 11.70 -24.00 4.68
CA PRO A 258 11.05 -24.84 5.70
C PRO A 258 11.40 -24.42 7.13
N ALA A 259 12.67 -24.07 7.36
CA ALA A 259 13.11 -23.62 8.69
C ALA A 259 12.47 -22.26 9.05
N ALA A 260 12.51 -21.29 8.12
CA ALA A 260 11.87 -19.98 8.29
C ALA A 260 10.36 -20.11 8.56
N TRP A 261 9.68 -21.02 7.84
CA TRP A 261 8.25 -21.31 8.00
C TRP A 261 7.92 -21.87 9.40
N SER A 262 8.75 -22.82 9.88
CA SER A 262 8.57 -23.40 11.20
C SER A 262 8.78 -22.38 12.31
N VAL A 263 9.83 -21.55 12.21
CA VAL A 263 10.09 -20.46 13.15
C VAL A 263 8.92 -19.46 13.15
N ALA A 264 8.45 -19.04 11.98
CA ALA A 264 7.30 -18.14 11.87
C ALA A 264 6.04 -18.74 12.52
N GLY A 265 5.77 -20.04 12.30
CA GLY A 265 4.64 -20.72 12.92
C GLY A 265 4.72 -20.78 14.46
N LEU A 266 5.91 -21.01 15.03
CA LEU A 266 6.12 -20.96 16.47
C LEU A 266 5.94 -19.54 17.03
N MET A 267 6.46 -18.53 16.34
CA MET A 267 6.25 -17.14 16.73
C MET A 267 4.77 -16.74 16.67
N GLU A 268 4.06 -17.07 15.60
CA GLU A 268 2.61 -16.83 15.50
C GLU A 268 1.83 -17.52 16.64
N LEU A 269 2.19 -18.75 17.00
CA LEU A 269 1.57 -19.47 18.10
C LEU A 269 1.82 -18.75 19.44
N ALA A 270 3.07 -18.33 19.69
CA ALA A 270 3.41 -17.61 20.90
C ALA A 270 2.62 -16.30 21.05
N TRP A 271 2.50 -15.49 19.97
CA TRP A 271 1.71 -14.25 19.98
C TRP A 271 0.20 -14.46 20.08
N LYS A 272 -0.29 -15.64 19.69
CA LYS A 272 -1.72 -16.00 19.84
C LYS A 272 -2.07 -16.49 21.24
N THR A 273 -1.13 -17.15 21.92
CA THR A 273 -1.38 -17.82 23.20
C THR A 273 -0.88 -17.04 24.41
N LEU A 274 0.14 -16.21 24.22
CA LEU A 274 0.74 -15.40 25.28
C LEU A 274 0.43 -13.91 25.06
N PRO A 275 0.28 -13.10 26.12
CA PRO A 275 0.02 -11.66 26.01
C PRO A 275 1.29 -10.88 25.63
N LEU A 276 1.90 -11.22 24.49
CA LEU A 276 3.11 -10.58 24.01
C LEU A 276 2.79 -9.24 23.35
N PRO A 277 3.59 -8.19 23.57
CA PRO A 277 3.38 -6.88 22.95
C PRO A 277 3.74 -6.90 21.45
N GLY A 278 3.10 -6.02 20.70
CA GLY A 278 3.42 -5.81 19.28
C GLY A 278 2.99 -6.96 18.37
N GLU A 279 3.79 -7.23 17.35
CA GLU A 279 3.57 -8.26 16.33
C GLU A 279 4.78 -9.19 16.20
N PRO A 280 4.59 -10.46 15.76
CA PRO A 280 5.71 -11.37 15.52
C PRO A 280 6.68 -10.77 14.49
N LEU A 281 7.97 -10.95 14.71
CA LEU A 281 8.99 -10.51 13.73
C LEU A 281 8.85 -11.28 12.41
N LEU A 282 8.58 -12.58 12.48
CA LEU A 282 8.32 -13.45 11.34
C LEU A 282 6.88 -13.97 11.41
N THR A 283 6.18 -13.88 10.29
CA THR A 283 4.88 -14.51 10.07
C THR A 283 4.97 -15.43 8.85
N ARG A 284 4.13 -16.44 8.79
CA ARG A 284 4.07 -17.31 7.60
C ARG A 284 3.72 -16.52 6.32
N TYR A 285 2.98 -15.43 6.48
CA TYR A 285 2.73 -14.49 5.39
C TYR A 285 4.04 -13.87 4.88
N ARG A 286 4.86 -13.28 5.78
CA ARG A 286 6.16 -12.66 5.40
C ARG A 286 7.09 -13.68 4.75
N ILE A 287 7.11 -14.91 5.25
CA ILE A 287 7.91 -16.00 4.64
C ILE A 287 7.40 -16.34 3.23
N ASN A 288 6.08 -16.39 3.01
CA ASN A 288 5.52 -16.61 1.67
C ASN A 288 5.95 -15.50 0.71
N VAL A 289 5.76 -14.22 1.08
CA VAL A 289 6.18 -13.09 0.24
C VAL A 289 7.70 -13.14 -0.05
N ALA A 290 8.51 -13.50 0.95
CA ALA A 290 9.97 -13.57 0.81
C ALA A 290 10.48 -14.79 0.01
N SER A 291 9.63 -15.79 -0.23
CA SER A 291 10.06 -17.06 -0.83
C SER A 291 9.21 -17.53 -2.02
N THR A 292 8.42 -16.65 -2.61
CA THR A 292 7.52 -16.96 -3.73
C THR A 292 7.69 -15.89 -4.81
N ASP A 293 7.71 -16.28 -6.06
CA ASP A 293 7.72 -15.36 -7.19
C ASP A 293 6.33 -14.74 -7.33
N LEU A 294 6.26 -13.42 -7.20
CA LEU A 294 5.03 -12.64 -7.29
C LEU A 294 5.17 -11.55 -8.35
N ILE A 295 5.08 -11.98 -9.61
CA ILE A 295 5.29 -11.11 -10.76
C ILE A 295 3.94 -10.79 -11.39
N PHE A 296 3.56 -9.54 -11.31
CA PHE A 296 2.33 -8.99 -11.88
C PHE A 296 2.65 -8.07 -13.06
N SER A 297 1.67 -7.85 -13.92
CA SER A 297 1.80 -6.99 -15.09
C SER A 297 0.86 -5.80 -15.01
N SER A 298 1.41 -4.61 -15.03
CA SER A 298 0.66 -3.34 -15.18
C SER A 298 0.45 -2.94 -16.64
N GLN A 299 0.43 -3.91 -17.56
CA GLN A 299 0.31 -3.63 -19.00
C GLN A 299 -1.01 -2.93 -19.33
N LYS A 300 -2.11 -3.30 -18.66
CA LYS A 300 -3.44 -2.71 -18.90
C LYS A 300 -3.48 -1.19 -18.68
N ILE A 301 -2.90 -0.68 -17.59
CA ILE A 301 -2.89 0.77 -17.34
C ILE A 301 -2.00 1.49 -18.37
N ARG A 302 -0.92 0.85 -18.85
CA ARG A 302 -0.04 1.38 -19.90
C ARG A 302 -0.79 1.51 -21.21
N ASP A 303 -1.44 0.43 -21.65
CA ASP A 303 -2.14 0.39 -22.94
C ASP A 303 -3.41 1.26 -22.95
N LYS A 304 -4.18 1.21 -21.86
CA LYS A 304 -5.48 1.87 -21.81
C LYS A 304 -5.39 3.36 -21.44
N LEU A 305 -4.46 3.72 -20.56
CA LEU A 305 -4.36 5.08 -20.01
C LEU A 305 -3.05 5.79 -20.38
N GLY A 306 -2.10 5.12 -21.01
CA GLY A 306 -0.81 5.70 -21.39
C GLY A 306 0.13 5.89 -20.18
N PHE A 307 -0.03 5.10 -19.11
CA PHE A 307 0.85 5.21 -17.94
C PHE A 307 2.29 4.80 -18.27
N VAL A 308 3.24 5.65 -17.88
CA VAL A 308 4.68 5.39 -17.98
C VAL A 308 5.33 5.77 -16.67
N PRO A 309 6.02 4.85 -15.97
CA PRO A 309 6.84 5.19 -14.82
C PRO A 309 7.94 6.19 -15.21
N LYS A 310 8.02 7.31 -14.51
CA LYS A 310 8.93 8.42 -14.88
C LYS A 310 10.26 8.35 -14.14
N VAL A 311 10.25 7.78 -12.93
CA VAL A 311 11.44 7.71 -12.09
C VAL A 311 12.06 6.33 -12.21
N PRO A 312 13.29 6.21 -12.75
CA PRO A 312 13.96 4.93 -12.88
C PRO A 312 14.41 4.38 -11.52
N LEU A 313 14.58 3.06 -11.42
CA LEU A 313 14.87 2.33 -10.18
C LEU A 313 16.06 2.90 -9.40
N GLU A 314 17.18 3.22 -10.08
CA GLU A 314 18.37 3.74 -9.42
C GLU A 314 18.08 5.07 -8.72
N GLN A 315 17.39 6.00 -9.39
CA GLN A 315 16.97 7.27 -8.81
C GLN A 315 15.97 7.09 -7.68
N ALA A 316 15.01 6.16 -7.84
CA ALA A 316 14.02 5.81 -6.84
C ALA A 316 14.68 5.29 -5.55
N MET A 317 15.65 4.37 -5.68
CA MET A 317 16.38 3.81 -4.56
C MET A 317 17.20 4.89 -3.84
N LYS A 318 17.92 5.73 -4.60
CA LYS A 318 18.68 6.85 -4.05
C LYS A 318 17.81 7.80 -3.23
N LYS A 319 16.68 8.29 -3.80
CA LYS A 319 15.72 9.16 -3.10
C LYS A 319 15.21 8.52 -1.81
N THR A 320 14.93 7.21 -1.86
CA THR A 320 14.38 6.49 -0.70
C THR A 320 15.39 6.37 0.42
N VAL A 321 16.65 6.04 0.09
CA VAL A 321 17.72 5.92 1.08
C VAL A 321 18.14 7.29 1.63
N GLU A 322 18.17 8.35 0.81
CA GLU A 322 18.39 9.72 1.26
C GLU A 322 17.34 10.15 2.29
N TRP A 323 16.06 9.87 1.97
CA TRP A 323 14.97 10.12 2.91
C TRP A 323 15.15 9.32 4.22
N TYR A 324 15.51 8.05 4.13
CA TYR A 324 15.74 7.20 5.29
C TYR A 324 16.84 7.77 6.19
N LYS A 325 17.98 8.14 5.62
CA LYS A 325 19.12 8.73 6.35
C LYS A 325 18.69 10.02 7.06
N LYS A 326 17.97 10.89 6.37
CA LYS A 326 17.44 12.14 6.94
C LYS A 326 16.46 11.87 8.07
N ALA A 327 15.44 11.03 7.84
CA ALA A 327 14.42 10.70 8.84
C ALA A 327 15.03 10.11 10.12
N LYS A 328 16.07 9.28 9.97
CA LYS A 328 16.83 8.73 11.10
C LYS A 328 17.63 9.80 11.84
N ALA A 329 18.29 10.70 11.13
CA ALA A 329 19.04 11.83 11.72
C ALA A 329 18.10 12.80 12.46
N ASP A 330 16.89 13.02 11.94
CA ASP A 330 15.84 13.84 12.57
C ASP A 330 15.17 13.13 13.77
N GLY A 331 15.63 11.94 14.12
CA GLY A 331 15.17 11.21 15.31
C GLY A 331 13.87 10.45 15.13
N LEU A 332 13.46 10.15 13.89
CA LEU A 332 12.29 9.33 13.62
C LEU A 332 12.47 7.94 14.24
N LYS A 333 11.63 7.62 15.23
CA LYS A 333 11.52 6.30 15.86
C LYS A 333 10.22 5.65 15.40
N ILE A 334 10.29 4.41 14.93
CA ILE A 334 9.15 3.64 14.41
C ILE A 334 8.84 2.46 15.33
#